data_9efdf64aa06aa446d28db98bbf59acf8
#
_entry.id   9efdf64aa06aa446d28db98bbf59acf8
#
_cell.length_a   1.000
_cell.length_b   1.000
_cell.length_c   1.000
_cell.angle_alpha   90.00
_cell.angle_beta   90.00
_cell.angle_gamma   90.00
#
_symmetry.space_group_name_H-M   'P 1'
#
loop_
_entity.id
_entity.type
_entity.pdbx_description
1 polymer ?
#
loop_
_entity_poly.entity_id
_entity_poly.type
_entity_poly.pdbx_seq_one_letter_code
_entity_poly.pdbx_strand_id
1 'polypeptide(L)'
;DQIAYIYDSPVTDTIQKITFKELQENVSKFAGGLQSLGLKKGDTAIIYMPMIPQAAYAMLACARLGITHSVVFGGFAPHELAIRIEDCNPKVIITASAGVEVKKRIPYLPFVKEAYEMSAHKPENIVVFDRQLWGNKVDWENEPQLTNFQELLEKSESVDCVPVASTHPLYILYTSGTTGKPKGVIRDTGGYATA
;
A
#
# COMPACT_ATOMS: atom_id res chain seq x y z
N ASP A 1 17.85 21.28 0.34
CA ASP A 1 16.85 20.19 0.43
C ASP A 1 15.73 20.43 -0.56
N GLN A 2 15.77 19.72 -1.69
CA GLN A 2 14.78 19.85 -2.75
C GLN A 2 13.48 19.13 -2.33
N ILE A 3 12.33 19.79 -2.56
CA ILE A 3 11.01 19.21 -2.31
C ILE A 3 10.72 18.15 -3.37
N ALA A 4 10.37 16.95 -2.93
CA ALA A 4 9.92 15.85 -3.80
C ALA A 4 8.44 16.04 -4.15
N TYR A 5 7.59 16.31 -3.15
CA TYR A 5 6.16 16.63 -3.35
C TYR A 5 5.58 17.37 -2.14
N ILE A 6 4.41 17.94 -2.35
CA ILE A 6 3.63 18.63 -1.32
C ILE A 6 2.35 17.80 -1.10
N TYR A 7 2.12 17.42 0.15
CA TYR A 7 0.87 16.83 0.59
C TYR A 7 -0.01 17.94 1.16
N ASP A 8 -1.16 18.16 0.53
CA ASP A 8 -2.19 19.10 0.97
C ASP A 8 -3.48 18.34 1.25
N SER A 9 -3.91 18.34 2.51
CA SER A 9 -5.04 17.54 2.97
C SER A 9 -6.11 18.41 3.62
N PRO A 10 -7.23 18.66 2.96
CA PRO A 10 -8.37 19.31 3.59
C PRO A 10 -9.06 18.45 4.66
N VAL A 11 -8.76 17.14 4.69
CA VAL A 11 -9.33 16.21 5.69
C VAL A 11 -8.72 16.41 7.07
N THR A 12 -7.43 16.73 7.12
CA THR A 12 -6.66 16.92 8.36
C THR A 12 -6.20 18.36 8.54
N ASP A 13 -6.57 19.27 7.63
CA ASP A 13 -6.12 20.67 7.58
C ASP A 13 -4.59 20.76 7.67
N THR A 14 -3.91 19.94 6.85
CA THR A 14 -2.46 19.79 6.92
C THR A 14 -1.83 20.03 5.56
N ILE A 15 -0.81 20.90 5.52
CA ILE A 15 0.10 21.04 4.37
C ILE A 15 1.48 20.58 4.81
N GLN A 16 2.01 19.56 4.14
CA GLN A 16 3.35 19.02 4.41
C GLN A 16 4.19 19.04 3.15
N LYS A 17 5.38 19.63 3.24
CA LYS A 17 6.42 19.56 2.20
C LYS A 17 7.35 18.40 2.53
N ILE A 18 7.48 17.46 1.63
CA ILE A 18 8.32 16.27 1.78
C ILE A 18 9.51 16.42 0.85
N THR A 19 10.71 16.42 1.41
CA THR A 19 11.97 16.50 0.65
C THR A 19 12.35 15.15 0.08
N PHE A 20 13.22 15.12 -0.96
CA PHE A 20 13.77 13.86 -1.48
C PHE A 20 14.53 13.06 -0.42
N LYS A 21 15.18 13.73 0.51
CA LYS A 21 15.88 13.09 1.61
C LYS A 21 14.91 12.37 2.55
N GLU A 22 13.88 13.08 3.03
CA GLU A 22 12.83 12.50 3.89
C GLU A 22 12.10 11.34 3.18
N LEU A 23 11.80 11.51 1.89
CA LEU A 23 11.19 10.45 1.09
C LEU A 23 12.09 9.21 1.04
N GLN A 24 13.37 9.37 0.74
CA GLN A 24 14.33 8.27 0.69
C GLN A 24 14.46 7.56 2.05
N GLU A 25 14.54 8.31 3.14
CA GLU A 25 14.64 7.76 4.50
C GLU A 25 13.39 6.93 4.85
N ASN A 26 12.19 7.49 4.65
CA ASN A 26 10.94 6.78 4.94
C ASN A 26 10.75 5.54 4.05
N VAL A 27 11.05 5.65 2.77
CA VAL A 27 10.95 4.54 1.81
C VAL A 27 11.93 3.43 2.15
N SER A 28 13.19 3.75 2.48
CA SER A 28 14.19 2.72 2.79
C SER A 28 13.92 2.01 4.12
N LYS A 29 13.42 2.73 5.13
CA LYS A 29 12.98 2.14 6.40
C LYS A 29 11.73 1.28 6.22
N PHE A 30 10.72 1.77 5.50
CA PHE A 30 9.52 0.98 5.27
C PHE A 30 9.81 -0.28 4.45
N ALA A 31 10.76 -0.21 3.50
CA ALA A 31 11.26 -1.39 2.79
C ALA A 31 11.90 -2.40 3.77
N GLY A 32 12.72 -1.94 4.72
CA GLY A 32 13.24 -2.79 5.80
C GLY A 32 12.13 -3.44 6.61
N GLY A 33 11.08 -2.70 6.92
CA GLY A 33 9.89 -3.22 7.58
C GLY A 33 9.20 -4.32 6.78
N LEU A 34 9.01 -4.14 5.48
CA LEU A 34 8.45 -5.18 4.62
C LEU A 34 9.34 -6.43 4.56
N GLN A 35 10.67 -6.26 4.53
CA GLN A 35 11.60 -7.40 4.63
C GLN A 35 11.48 -8.14 5.97
N SER A 36 11.33 -7.44 7.08
CA SER A 36 11.16 -8.05 8.40
C SER A 36 9.86 -8.88 8.51
N LEU A 37 8.85 -8.52 7.72
CA LEU A 37 7.63 -9.30 7.55
C LEU A 37 7.78 -10.48 6.54
N GLY A 38 9.00 -10.75 6.07
CA GLY A 38 9.32 -11.85 5.17
C GLY A 38 9.05 -11.59 3.68
N LEU A 39 8.77 -10.34 3.27
CA LEU A 39 8.60 -10.00 1.86
C LEU A 39 9.95 -9.94 1.14
N LYS A 40 9.96 -10.36 -0.11
CA LYS A 40 11.16 -10.41 -0.95
C LYS A 40 10.82 -10.13 -2.42
N LYS A 41 11.85 -9.97 -3.24
CA LYS A 41 11.73 -9.82 -4.69
C LYS A 41 10.85 -10.90 -5.31
N GLY A 42 9.90 -10.46 -6.11
CA GLY A 42 8.93 -11.31 -6.79
C GLY A 42 7.63 -11.55 -6.02
N ASP A 43 7.56 -11.20 -4.75
CA ASP A 43 6.28 -11.18 -4.01
C ASP A 43 5.36 -10.08 -4.55
N THR A 44 4.07 -10.19 -4.21
CA THR A 44 3.06 -9.19 -4.57
C THR A 44 2.50 -8.49 -3.33
N ALA A 45 2.07 -7.25 -3.50
CA ALA A 45 1.46 -6.42 -2.45
C ALA A 45 0.23 -5.68 -2.99
N ILE A 46 -0.80 -5.55 -2.17
CA ILE A 46 -1.92 -4.63 -2.41
C ILE A 46 -1.74 -3.38 -1.55
N ILE A 47 -1.93 -2.20 -2.15
CA ILE A 47 -1.99 -0.92 -1.48
C ILE A 47 -3.40 -0.38 -1.63
N TYR A 48 -4.17 -0.42 -0.53
CA TYR A 48 -5.55 0.07 -0.46
C TYR A 48 -5.63 1.18 0.57
N MET A 49 -5.26 2.39 0.14
CA MET A 49 -5.08 3.56 0.99
C MET A 49 -5.70 4.82 0.36
N PRO A 50 -6.09 5.83 1.15
CA PRO A 50 -6.35 7.15 0.62
C PRO A 50 -5.07 7.80 0.09
N MET A 51 -5.21 8.94 -0.59
CA MET A 51 -4.08 9.72 -1.12
C MET A 51 -3.34 10.43 0.02
N ILE A 52 -2.46 9.70 0.67
CA ILE A 52 -1.61 10.16 1.80
C ILE A 52 -0.14 9.81 1.53
N PRO A 53 0.82 10.48 2.19
CA PRO A 53 2.25 10.22 1.98
C PRO A 53 2.65 8.76 2.14
N GLN A 54 2.02 8.05 3.06
CA GLN A 54 2.28 6.63 3.34
C GLN A 54 1.97 5.72 2.14
N ALA A 55 1.02 6.11 1.28
CA ALA A 55 0.75 5.37 0.04
C ALA A 55 1.94 5.47 -0.93
N ALA A 56 2.55 6.66 -1.06
CA ALA A 56 3.76 6.84 -1.86
C ALA A 56 4.96 6.07 -1.27
N TYR A 57 5.12 6.09 0.06
CA TYR A 57 6.16 5.30 0.72
C TYR A 57 5.98 3.81 0.45
N ALA A 58 4.77 3.29 0.51
CA ALA A 58 4.46 1.89 0.24
C ALA A 58 4.79 1.49 -1.22
N MET A 59 4.37 2.30 -2.21
CA MET A 59 4.67 2.05 -3.63
C MET A 59 6.17 2.01 -3.89
N LEU A 60 6.91 3.01 -3.39
CA LEU A 60 8.34 3.13 -3.61
C LEU A 60 9.15 2.07 -2.82
N ALA A 61 8.70 1.68 -1.63
CA ALA A 61 9.31 0.60 -0.87
C ALA A 61 9.13 -0.76 -1.57
N CYS A 62 7.96 -1.04 -2.13
CA CYS A 62 7.76 -2.21 -2.97
C CYS A 62 8.70 -2.20 -4.18
N ALA A 63 8.79 -1.07 -4.91
CA ALA A 63 9.71 -0.92 -6.03
C ALA A 63 11.17 -1.14 -5.61
N ARG A 64 11.58 -0.60 -4.45
CA ARG A 64 12.93 -0.75 -3.88
C ARG A 64 13.32 -2.21 -3.63
N LEU A 65 12.36 -3.04 -3.26
CA LEU A 65 12.56 -4.48 -2.97
C LEU A 65 12.30 -5.40 -4.18
N GLY A 66 11.84 -4.87 -5.31
CA GLY A 66 11.38 -5.69 -6.43
C GLY A 66 10.09 -6.46 -6.12
N ILE A 67 9.23 -5.90 -5.27
CA ILE A 67 7.89 -6.40 -4.98
C ILE A 67 6.92 -5.77 -5.98
N THR A 68 6.10 -6.58 -6.61
CA THR A 68 5.08 -6.11 -7.56
C THR A 68 3.87 -5.59 -6.77
N HIS A 69 3.56 -4.30 -6.86
CA HIS A 69 2.44 -3.73 -6.12
C HIS A 69 1.22 -3.45 -6.99
N SER A 70 0.04 -3.52 -6.39
CA SER A 70 -1.20 -3.06 -7.00
C SER A 70 -1.86 -2.01 -6.11
N VAL A 71 -2.04 -0.80 -6.64
CA VAL A 71 -2.80 0.25 -5.97
C VAL A 71 -4.27 0.09 -6.32
N VAL A 72 -5.09 -0.09 -5.29
CA VAL A 72 -6.54 -0.24 -5.42
C VAL A 72 -7.22 1.05 -4.98
N PHE A 73 -8.13 1.56 -5.81
CA PHE A 73 -8.86 2.79 -5.52
C PHE A 73 -9.69 2.65 -4.23
N GLY A 74 -9.54 3.59 -3.32
CA GLY A 74 -10.14 3.57 -1.98
C GLY A 74 -11.66 3.69 -1.94
N GLY A 75 -12.30 4.05 -3.05
CA GLY A 75 -13.76 4.05 -3.20
C GLY A 75 -14.37 2.69 -3.53
N PHE A 76 -13.56 1.67 -3.79
CA PHE A 76 -14.07 0.33 -4.12
C PHE A 76 -14.61 -0.39 -2.89
N ALA A 77 -15.72 -1.12 -3.11
CA ALA A 77 -16.33 -1.98 -2.11
C ALA A 77 -15.46 -3.23 -1.80
N PRO A 78 -15.68 -3.89 -0.65
CA PRO A 78 -14.93 -5.09 -0.25
C PRO A 78 -14.86 -6.17 -1.31
N HIS A 79 -15.95 -6.44 -2.02
CA HIS A 79 -16.00 -7.43 -3.10
C HIS A 79 -14.99 -7.14 -4.23
N GLU A 80 -14.85 -5.88 -4.61
CA GLU A 80 -13.89 -5.46 -5.63
C GLU A 80 -12.43 -5.60 -5.18
N LEU A 81 -12.18 -5.42 -3.89
CA LEU A 81 -10.88 -5.68 -3.28
C LEU A 81 -10.60 -7.19 -3.21
N ALA A 82 -11.61 -8.00 -2.84
CA ALA A 82 -11.50 -9.46 -2.77
C ALA A 82 -11.11 -10.08 -4.12
N ILE A 83 -11.73 -9.64 -5.22
CA ILE A 83 -11.37 -10.11 -6.57
C ILE A 83 -9.89 -9.86 -6.87
N ARG A 84 -9.34 -8.72 -6.45
CA ARG A 84 -7.93 -8.38 -6.68
C ARG A 84 -6.98 -9.16 -5.77
N ILE A 85 -7.40 -9.46 -4.55
CA ILE A 85 -6.68 -10.36 -3.64
C ILE A 85 -6.55 -11.76 -4.27
N GLU A 86 -7.64 -12.30 -4.81
CA GLU A 86 -7.65 -13.59 -5.49
C GLU A 86 -6.75 -13.63 -6.74
N ASP A 87 -6.78 -12.55 -7.53
CA ASP A 87 -6.06 -12.51 -8.81
C ASP A 87 -4.55 -12.33 -8.62
N CYS A 88 -4.12 -11.42 -7.74
CA CYS A 88 -2.70 -11.12 -7.58
C CYS A 88 -2.02 -11.85 -6.41
N ASN A 89 -2.75 -12.60 -5.61
CA ASN A 89 -2.24 -13.39 -4.47
C ASN A 89 -1.22 -12.61 -3.60
N PRO A 90 -1.59 -11.46 -3.02
CA PRO A 90 -0.65 -10.60 -2.32
C PRO A 90 -0.19 -11.24 -1.03
N LYS A 91 1.10 -11.08 -0.71
CA LYS A 91 1.67 -11.48 0.57
C LYS A 91 1.32 -10.49 1.69
N VAL A 92 1.11 -9.23 1.32
CA VAL A 92 0.74 -8.15 2.23
C VAL A 92 -0.36 -7.27 1.65
N ILE A 93 -1.26 -6.80 2.51
CA ILE A 93 -2.14 -5.66 2.23
C ILE A 93 -1.65 -4.49 3.08
N ILE A 94 -1.40 -3.34 2.43
CA ILE A 94 -1.03 -2.09 3.09
C ILE A 94 -2.22 -1.15 2.99
N THR A 95 -2.74 -0.73 4.15
CA THR A 95 -3.99 0.04 4.22
C THR A 95 -3.93 1.16 5.27
N ALA A 96 -5.00 1.93 5.37
CA ALA A 96 -5.23 2.89 6.45
C ALA A 96 -6.44 2.46 7.27
N SER A 97 -6.58 2.98 8.49
CA SER A 97 -7.76 2.71 9.31
C SER A 97 -9.02 3.34 8.71
N ALA A 98 -8.90 4.56 8.17
CA ALA A 98 -10.01 5.34 7.62
C ALA A 98 -9.55 6.42 6.63
N GLY A 99 -10.48 6.94 5.82
CA GLY A 99 -10.26 8.04 4.90
C GLY A 99 -11.53 8.78 4.53
N VAL A 100 -11.38 9.81 3.69
CA VAL A 100 -12.50 10.55 3.11
C VAL A 100 -12.33 10.62 1.61
N GLU A 101 -13.35 10.25 0.88
CA GLU A 101 -13.47 10.42 -0.56
C GLU A 101 -14.55 11.43 -0.86
N VAL A 102 -14.16 12.61 -1.35
CA VAL A 102 -15.03 13.78 -1.55
C VAL A 102 -15.64 14.21 -0.21
N LYS A 103 -16.82 13.72 0.17
CA LYS A 103 -17.51 13.97 1.46
C LYS A 103 -17.87 12.67 2.19
N LYS A 104 -17.58 11.52 1.59
CA LYS A 104 -17.93 10.22 2.15
C LYS A 104 -16.80 9.69 3.03
N ARG A 105 -17.14 9.28 4.25
CA ARG A 105 -16.21 8.54 5.13
C ARG A 105 -16.04 7.13 4.59
N ILE A 106 -14.80 6.71 4.41
CA ILE A 106 -14.47 5.34 3.95
C ILE A 106 -13.79 4.60 5.11
N PRO A 107 -14.39 3.52 5.60
CA PRO A 107 -13.80 2.68 6.63
C PRO A 107 -12.88 1.65 5.97
N TYR A 108 -11.64 2.06 5.64
CA TYR A 108 -10.69 1.23 4.90
C TYR A 108 -10.40 -0.11 5.58
N LEU A 109 -10.07 -0.10 6.87
CA LEU A 109 -9.76 -1.33 7.60
C LEU A 109 -10.95 -2.30 7.70
N PRO A 110 -12.18 -1.88 8.04
CA PRO A 110 -13.36 -2.74 7.93
C PRO A 110 -13.55 -3.35 6.54
N PHE A 111 -13.32 -2.58 5.47
CA PHE A 111 -13.45 -3.09 4.09
C PHE A 111 -12.35 -4.12 3.76
N VAL A 112 -11.12 -3.91 4.23
CA VAL A 112 -10.03 -4.89 4.09
C VAL A 112 -10.38 -6.19 4.82
N LYS A 113 -10.91 -6.12 6.05
CA LYS A 113 -11.32 -7.31 6.80
C LYS A 113 -12.41 -8.10 6.09
N GLU A 114 -13.45 -7.41 5.61
CA GLU A 114 -14.53 -8.05 4.85
C GLU A 114 -13.99 -8.69 3.56
N ALA A 115 -13.13 -7.99 2.81
CA ALA A 115 -12.50 -8.55 1.61
C ALA A 115 -11.62 -9.76 1.93
N TYR A 116 -10.86 -9.70 3.04
CA TYR A 116 -10.04 -10.80 3.53
C TYR A 116 -10.90 -12.03 3.82
N GLU A 117 -12.04 -11.88 4.51
CA GLU A 117 -12.94 -13.00 4.78
C GLU A 117 -13.56 -13.60 3.50
N MET A 118 -13.87 -12.74 2.52
CA MET A 118 -14.44 -13.16 1.22
C MET A 118 -13.45 -13.94 0.34
N SER A 119 -12.16 -13.68 0.50
CA SER A 119 -11.11 -14.25 -0.36
C SER A 119 -10.69 -15.64 0.10
N ALA A 120 -10.43 -16.57 -0.83
CA ALA A 120 -9.79 -17.86 -0.53
C ALA A 120 -8.30 -17.67 -0.22
N HIS A 121 -7.62 -16.78 -0.98
CA HIS A 121 -6.25 -16.39 -0.66
C HIS A 121 -6.24 -15.47 0.57
N LYS A 122 -5.37 -15.80 1.54
CA LYS A 122 -5.22 -15.03 2.78
C LYS A 122 -3.82 -14.42 2.82
N PRO A 123 -3.69 -13.09 2.60
CA PRO A 123 -2.41 -12.40 2.81
C PRO A 123 -1.86 -12.64 4.21
N GLU A 124 -0.54 -12.87 4.30
CA GLU A 124 0.12 -13.20 5.57
C GLU A 124 0.13 -12.00 6.54
N ASN A 125 0.10 -10.78 6.00
CA ASN A 125 0.22 -9.56 6.78
C ASN A 125 -0.78 -8.50 6.30
N ILE A 126 -1.31 -7.72 7.25
CA ILE A 126 -2.10 -6.51 6.99
C ILE A 126 -1.43 -5.36 7.74
N VAL A 127 -0.76 -4.46 7.00
CA VAL A 127 -0.08 -3.28 7.55
C VAL A 127 -1.04 -2.10 7.53
N VAL A 128 -1.33 -1.51 8.69
CA VAL A 128 -2.36 -0.48 8.86
C VAL A 128 -1.74 0.82 9.34
N PHE A 129 -1.92 1.91 8.58
CA PHE A 129 -1.67 3.26 9.04
C PHE A 129 -2.91 3.78 9.79
N ASP A 130 -2.80 3.92 11.12
CA ASP A 130 -3.90 4.41 11.94
C ASP A 130 -4.01 5.94 11.85
N ARG A 131 -5.04 6.41 11.17
CA ARG A 131 -5.30 7.85 10.98
C ARG A 131 -6.04 8.49 12.15
N GLN A 132 -6.55 7.72 13.09
CA GLN A 132 -7.29 8.18 14.27
C GLN A 132 -8.43 9.18 13.95
N LEU A 133 -9.00 9.08 12.75
CA LEU A 133 -10.09 9.95 12.33
C LEU A 133 -11.39 9.57 13.05
N TRP A 134 -12.13 10.59 13.50
CA TRP A 134 -13.47 10.45 14.13
C TRP A 134 -13.49 9.56 15.38
N GLY A 135 -12.38 9.46 16.10
CA GLY A 135 -12.27 8.64 17.31
C GLY A 135 -12.18 7.13 17.05
N ASN A 136 -12.11 6.70 15.78
CA ASN A 136 -11.84 5.30 15.46
C ASN A 136 -10.44 4.93 15.93
N LYS A 137 -10.35 3.84 16.67
CA LYS A 137 -9.09 3.24 17.11
C LYS A 137 -8.99 1.83 16.54
N VAL A 138 -7.78 1.47 16.11
CA VAL A 138 -7.47 0.08 15.73
C VAL A 138 -7.25 -0.72 17.00
N ASP A 139 -7.89 -1.89 17.09
CA ASP A 139 -7.75 -2.78 18.23
C ASP A 139 -6.55 -3.72 18.02
N TRP A 140 -5.36 -3.19 18.31
CA TRP A 140 -4.10 -3.90 18.13
C TRP A 140 -3.95 -5.14 19.01
N GLU A 141 -4.60 -5.15 20.18
CA GLU A 141 -4.48 -6.24 21.16
C GLU A 141 -5.25 -7.49 20.73
N ASN A 142 -6.43 -7.30 20.17
CA ASN A 142 -7.31 -8.41 19.76
C ASN A 142 -7.16 -8.81 18.29
N GLU A 143 -6.28 -8.14 17.54
CA GLU A 143 -6.08 -8.38 16.11
C GLU A 143 -4.59 -8.59 15.77
N PRO A 144 -3.99 -9.71 16.21
CA PRO A 144 -2.56 -9.98 16.09
C PRO A 144 -2.07 -10.12 14.62
N GLN A 145 -2.99 -10.29 13.66
CA GLN A 145 -2.69 -10.28 12.23
C GLN A 145 -2.43 -8.87 11.67
N LEU A 146 -2.75 -7.81 12.43
CA LEU A 146 -2.50 -6.43 12.03
C LEU A 146 -1.12 -5.98 12.48
N THR A 147 -0.43 -5.28 11.59
CA THR A 147 0.84 -4.62 11.87
C THR A 147 0.67 -3.11 11.81
N ASN A 148 1.11 -2.40 12.83
CA ASN A 148 1.06 -0.94 12.85
C ASN A 148 2.14 -0.37 11.90
N PHE A 149 1.69 0.40 10.90
CA PHE A 149 2.58 1.01 9.89
C PHE A 149 3.63 1.92 10.52
N GLN A 150 3.22 2.77 11.47
CA GLN A 150 4.12 3.75 12.09
C GLN A 150 5.18 3.04 12.95
N GLU A 151 4.78 2.08 13.75
CA GLU A 151 5.71 1.28 14.55
C GLU A 151 6.67 0.45 13.68
N LEU A 152 6.15 -0.14 12.60
CA LEU A 152 6.97 -0.86 11.64
C LEU A 152 8.05 0.05 11.03
N LEU A 153 7.66 1.26 10.62
CA LEU A 153 8.58 2.26 10.07
C LEU A 153 9.65 2.70 11.09
N GLU A 154 9.25 2.95 12.35
CA GLU A 154 10.14 3.44 13.40
C GLU A 154 11.14 2.39 13.87
N LYS A 155 10.72 1.12 13.95
CA LYS A 155 11.53 0.00 14.42
C LYS A 155 12.44 -0.60 13.35
N SER A 156 12.25 -0.25 12.09
CA SER A 156 12.97 -0.85 10.97
C SER A 156 14.22 -0.09 10.59
N GLU A 157 15.24 -0.84 10.23
CA GLU A 157 16.45 -0.31 9.63
C GLU A 157 16.25 -0.01 8.13
N SER A 158 17.00 0.98 7.65
CA SER A 158 17.04 1.29 6.22
C SER A 158 17.74 0.18 5.44
N VAL A 159 17.17 -0.19 4.28
CA VAL A 159 17.75 -1.21 3.40
C VAL A 159 18.05 -0.66 2.02
N ASP A 160 18.99 -1.29 1.33
CA ASP A 160 19.37 -0.91 -0.04
C ASP A 160 18.35 -1.38 -1.07
N CYS A 161 18.47 -0.83 -2.30
CA CYS A 161 17.67 -1.27 -3.43
C CYS A 161 18.08 -2.68 -3.87
N VAL A 162 17.10 -3.52 -4.12
CA VAL A 162 17.31 -4.84 -4.73
C VAL A 162 17.44 -4.67 -6.25
N PRO A 163 18.56 -5.07 -6.86
CA PRO A 163 18.70 -5.02 -8.31
C PRO A 163 17.69 -5.89 -9.03
N VAL A 164 17.02 -5.32 -10.04
CA VAL A 164 16.06 -6.03 -10.87
C VAL A 164 16.36 -5.83 -12.36
N ALA A 165 15.95 -6.79 -13.20
CA ALA A 165 16.01 -6.62 -14.64
C ALA A 165 14.98 -5.56 -15.10
N SER A 166 15.20 -4.90 -16.24
CA SER A 166 14.25 -3.95 -16.80
C SER A 166 12.87 -4.57 -17.07
N THR A 167 12.83 -5.85 -17.39
CA THR A 167 11.59 -6.63 -17.60
C THR A 167 10.92 -7.10 -16.32
N HIS A 168 11.50 -6.79 -15.13
CA HIS A 168 10.91 -7.19 -13.86
C HIS A 168 9.59 -6.47 -13.61
N PRO A 169 8.51 -7.17 -13.21
CA PRO A 169 7.24 -6.54 -12.88
C PRO A 169 7.38 -5.46 -11.80
N LEU A 170 6.80 -4.29 -12.03
CA LEU A 170 6.79 -3.19 -11.10
C LEU A 170 5.43 -3.05 -10.41
N TYR A 171 4.36 -2.98 -11.21
CA TYR A 171 3.01 -2.86 -10.67
C TYR A 171 1.95 -3.52 -11.56
N ILE A 172 0.77 -3.74 -10.96
CA ILE A 172 -0.42 -4.25 -11.60
C ILE A 172 -1.50 -3.17 -11.57
N LEU A 173 -2.01 -2.78 -12.73
CA LEU A 173 -3.19 -1.92 -12.86
C LEU A 173 -4.38 -2.72 -13.33
N TYR A 174 -5.49 -2.66 -12.58
CA TYR A 174 -6.73 -3.30 -12.96
C TYR A 174 -7.59 -2.37 -13.81
N THR A 175 -8.00 -2.86 -14.96
CA THR A 175 -8.94 -2.18 -15.86
C THR A 175 -10.30 -2.86 -15.83
N SER A 176 -11.36 -2.13 -16.17
CA SER A 176 -12.69 -2.71 -16.37
C SER A 176 -12.64 -3.66 -17.58
N GLY A 177 -12.67 -4.96 -17.31
CA GLY A 177 -12.68 -5.96 -18.39
C GLY A 177 -14.00 -5.98 -19.14
N THR A 178 -13.96 -6.27 -20.44
CA THR A 178 -15.16 -6.46 -21.30
C THR A 178 -16.07 -7.60 -20.82
N THR A 179 -15.56 -8.50 -19.97
CA THR A 179 -16.26 -9.67 -19.42
C THR A 179 -16.82 -9.44 -18.02
N GLY A 180 -16.81 -8.21 -17.51
CA GLY A 180 -17.30 -7.86 -16.17
C GLY A 180 -16.31 -8.14 -15.04
N LYS A 181 -15.24 -8.92 -15.27
CA LYS A 181 -14.16 -9.11 -14.28
C LYS A 181 -13.01 -8.16 -14.56
N PRO A 182 -12.43 -7.51 -13.54
CA PRO A 182 -11.22 -6.69 -13.70
C PRO A 182 -10.07 -7.51 -14.30
N LYS A 183 -9.30 -6.90 -15.21
CA LYS A 183 -8.10 -7.50 -15.79
C LYS A 183 -6.87 -6.77 -15.28
N GLY A 184 -5.93 -7.51 -14.67
CA GLY A 184 -4.65 -6.99 -14.22
C GLY A 184 -3.68 -6.81 -15.39
N VAL A 185 -3.25 -5.56 -15.62
CA VAL A 185 -2.21 -5.22 -16.60
C VAL A 185 -0.90 -5.03 -15.86
N ILE A 186 0.06 -5.91 -16.11
CA ILE A 186 1.40 -5.84 -15.50
C ILE A 186 2.26 -4.84 -16.28
N ARG A 187 2.90 -3.92 -15.57
CA ARG A 187 3.91 -3.01 -16.10
C ARG A 187 5.27 -3.35 -15.54
N ASP A 188 6.28 -3.35 -16.40
CA ASP A 188 7.66 -3.61 -16.01
C ASP A 188 8.41 -2.35 -15.58
N THR A 189 9.54 -2.56 -14.90
CA THR A 189 10.38 -1.49 -14.36
C THR A 189 11.00 -0.63 -15.45
N GLY A 190 11.48 -1.22 -16.54
CA GLY A 190 12.13 -0.51 -17.63
C GLY A 190 11.15 0.33 -18.44
N GLY A 191 9.98 -0.23 -18.76
CA GLY A 191 8.93 0.50 -19.46
C GLY A 191 8.43 1.71 -18.65
N TYR A 192 8.29 1.57 -17.33
CA TYR A 192 7.92 2.68 -16.45
C TYR A 192 9.03 3.76 -16.38
N ALA A 193 10.30 3.36 -16.33
CA ALA A 193 11.42 4.29 -16.19
C ALA A 193 11.67 5.13 -17.47
N THR A 194 11.13 4.70 -18.62
CA THR A 194 11.31 5.37 -19.93
C THR A 194 10.07 6.12 -20.40
N ALA A 195 8.95 6.00 -19.70
CA ALA A 195 7.69 6.68 -19.99
C ALA A 195 7.63 8.07 -19.36
#